data_13a7d1f635f6b6750cd22252730dcb7a
#
_entry.id   13a7d1f635f6b6750cd22252730dcb7a
#
_cell.length_a   1.000
_cell.length_b   1.000
_cell.length_c   1.000
_cell.angle_alpha   90.00
_cell.angle_beta   90.00
_cell.angle_gamma   90.00
#
_symmetry.space_group_name_H-M   'P 1'
#
loop_
_entity.id
_entity.type
_entity.pdbx_description
1 polymer ?
#
loop_
_entity_poly.entity_id
_entity_poly.type
_entity_poly.pdbx_seq_one_letter_code
_entity_poly.pdbx_strand_id
1 'polypeptide(L)'
;MPIPFFCIATDVETGEELLLNKGYLPEAIMASGTLPSLFEPMEVDGRLLIDGGVLNNYPVDEVRAMGADLVIGVDVQHGLRDRESLMSATEILLQINNYRTVGQMKEKAKRTDIYIKPEMDQYSVIGFDMGDSIIREGTRAARKAWEALRDVAQRQQPTDRRTRVQDRGDSLLINRLILQGNSTYSRAYVKGKLRFVLDERISFEKLRQGISNLSATGNFNTIRYELVSNGIGEDLILKLRENP
;
A
#
# COMPACT_ATOMS: atom_id res chain seq x y z
N MET A 1 -11.24 -1.63 -8.82
CA MET A 1 -11.39 -0.46 -7.93
C MET A 1 -12.08 0.65 -8.71
N PRO A 2 -12.91 1.51 -8.10
CA PRO A 2 -13.61 2.60 -8.80
C PRO A 2 -12.64 3.70 -9.27
N ILE A 3 -11.51 3.85 -8.61
CA ILE A 3 -10.41 4.73 -9.01
C ILE A 3 -9.24 3.85 -9.42
N PRO A 4 -8.65 4.04 -10.61
CA PRO A 4 -7.45 3.33 -11.01
C PRO A 4 -6.34 3.51 -9.97
N PHE A 5 -5.66 2.42 -9.65
CA PHE A 5 -4.56 2.41 -8.69
C PHE A 5 -3.45 1.50 -9.20
N PHE A 6 -2.23 1.90 -8.96
CA PHE A 6 -1.07 1.05 -9.10
C PHE A 6 -0.02 1.40 -8.04
N CYS A 7 0.89 0.50 -7.81
CA CYS A 7 2.13 0.75 -7.11
C CYS A 7 3.29 0.09 -7.86
N ILE A 8 4.51 0.51 -7.53
CA ILE A 8 5.72 -0.01 -8.16
C ILE A 8 6.38 -0.99 -7.19
N ALA A 9 6.90 -2.08 -7.73
CA ALA A 9 7.80 -2.98 -7.03
C ALA A 9 9.04 -3.25 -7.89
N THR A 10 10.10 -3.74 -7.27
CA THR A 10 11.34 -4.14 -7.94
C THR A 10 11.49 -5.66 -7.83
N ASP A 11 11.67 -6.34 -8.94
CA ASP A 11 12.03 -7.75 -8.98
C ASP A 11 13.52 -7.91 -8.62
N VAL A 12 13.79 -8.64 -7.53
CA VAL A 12 15.16 -8.81 -7.03
C VAL A 12 16.03 -9.64 -7.96
N GLU A 13 15.43 -10.61 -8.66
CA GLU A 13 16.17 -11.54 -9.52
C GLU A 13 16.57 -10.89 -10.84
N THR A 14 15.69 -10.07 -11.41
CA THR A 14 15.91 -9.46 -12.72
C THR A 14 16.37 -8.01 -12.65
N GLY A 15 16.12 -7.32 -11.55
CA GLY A 15 16.33 -5.88 -11.41
C GLY A 15 15.33 -5.06 -12.25
N GLU A 16 14.19 -5.64 -12.63
CA GLU A 16 13.16 -4.96 -13.40
C GLU A 16 12.17 -4.23 -12.49
N GLU A 17 11.67 -3.11 -12.99
CA GLU A 17 10.52 -2.41 -12.41
C GLU A 17 9.23 -3.11 -12.79
N LEU A 18 8.35 -3.30 -11.81
CA LEU A 18 7.03 -3.92 -12.00
C LEU A 18 5.92 -2.97 -11.60
N LEU A 19 5.01 -2.72 -12.55
CA LEU A 19 3.78 -1.98 -12.31
C LEU A 19 2.69 -2.94 -11.78
N LEU A 20 2.36 -2.85 -10.52
CA LEU A 20 1.34 -3.66 -9.85
C LEU A 20 -0.01 -2.95 -9.91
N ASN A 21 -0.78 -3.16 -10.98
CA ASN A 21 -2.09 -2.54 -11.23
C ASN A 21 -3.25 -3.54 -11.22
N LYS A 22 -3.00 -4.79 -10.90
CA LYS A 22 -3.96 -5.89 -10.84
C LYS A 22 -3.58 -6.89 -9.74
N GLY A 23 -4.48 -7.80 -9.42
CA GLY A 23 -4.24 -8.85 -8.42
C GLY A 23 -4.78 -8.47 -7.03
N TYR A 24 -4.18 -9.01 -5.99
CA TYR A 24 -4.60 -8.80 -4.61
C TYR A 24 -3.94 -7.54 -4.04
N LEU A 25 -4.74 -6.48 -3.86
CA LEU A 25 -4.26 -5.15 -3.48
C LEU A 25 -3.36 -5.12 -2.23
N PRO A 26 -3.68 -5.81 -1.12
CA PRO A 26 -2.80 -5.80 0.05
C PRO A 26 -1.39 -6.32 -0.24
N GLU A 27 -1.26 -7.37 -1.07
CA GLU A 27 0.05 -7.90 -1.45
C GLU A 27 0.82 -6.93 -2.35
N ALA A 28 0.14 -6.30 -3.30
CA ALA A 28 0.76 -5.29 -4.15
C ALA A 28 1.33 -4.14 -3.30
N ILE A 29 0.55 -3.65 -2.32
CA ILE A 29 0.98 -2.59 -1.40
C ILE A 29 2.16 -3.06 -0.52
N MET A 30 2.08 -4.28 0.03
CA MET A 30 3.16 -4.83 0.84
C MET A 30 4.44 -5.01 0.03
N ALA A 31 4.36 -5.59 -1.17
CA ALA A 31 5.52 -5.74 -2.05
C ALA A 31 6.17 -4.39 -2.38
N SER A 32 5.33 -3.37 -2.69
CA SER A 32 5.79 -2.01 -2.99
C SER A 32 6.46 -1.29 -1.80
N GLY A 33 6.15 -1.70 -0.57
CA GLY A 33 6.72 -1.12 0.66
C GLY A 33 7.71 -2.04 1.38
N THR A 34 8.15 -3.12 0.75
CA THR A 34 9.13 -4.07 1.33
C THR A 34 10.54 -3.49 1.24
N LEU A 35 10.91 -2.65 2.21
CA LEU A 35 12.22 -2.00 2.25
C LEU A 35 13.36 -3.02 2.35
N PRO A 36 14.32 -2.98 1.43
CA PRO A 36 15.51 -3.83 1.47
C PRO A 36 16.25 -3.69 2.81
N SER A 37 16.80 -4.78 3.32
CA SER A 37 17.53 -4.87 4.58
C SER A 37 16.68 -4.73 5.87
N LEU A 38 15.41 -4.37 5.76
CA LEU A 38 14.48 -4.31 6.89
C LEU A 38 13.44 -5.44 6.86
N PHE A 39 13.00 -5.79 5.67
CA PHE A 39 12.01 -6.84 5.45
C PHE A 39 12.55 -7.88 4.47
N GLU A 40 12.07 -9.11 4.62
CA GLU A 40 12.32 -10.16 3.65
C GLU A 40 11.55 -9.85 2.34
N PRO A 41 12.15 -10.11 1.17
CA PRO A 41 11.48 -9.95 -0.12
C PRO A 41 10.17 -10.75 -0.16
N MET A 42 9.16 -10.21 -0.83
CA MET A 42 7.85 -10.81 -0.90
C MET A 42 7.65 -11.57 -2.21
N GLU A 43 7.24 -12.83 -2.12
CA GLU A 43 6.89 -13.63 -3.31
C GLU A 43 5.46 -13.28 -3.77
N VAL A 44 5.34 -12.72 -4.98
CA VAL A 44 4.06 -12.43 -5.64
C VAL A 44 4.09 -13.01 -7.06
N ASP A 45 3.14 -13.88 -7.36
CA ASP A 45 3.01 -14.54 -8.68
C ASP A 45 4.33 -15.19 -9.19
N GLY A 46 5.10 -15.79 -8.26
CA GLY A 46 6.37 -16.47 -8.55
C GLY A 46 7.56 -15.54 -8.76
N ARG A 47 7.43 -14.25 -8.49
CA ARG A 47 8.51 -13.26 -8.51
C ARG A 47 8.86 -12.83 -7.10
N LEU A 48 10.13 -12.55 -6.85
CA LEU A 48 10.62 -12.09 -5.56
C LEU A 48 10.75 -10.57 -5.58
N LEU A 49 9.86 -9.88 -4.87
CA LEU A 49 9.66 -8.44 -4.96
C LEU A 49 10.13 -7.70 -3.71
N ILE A 50 10.68 -6.51 -3.93
CA ILE A 50 11.05 -5.51 -2.91
C ILE A 50 10.47 -4.15 -3.30
N ASP A 51 10.70 -3.15 -2.45
CA ASP A 51 10.27 -1.76 -2.61
C ASP A 51 10.58 -1.23 -4.01
N GLY A 52 9.54 -0.68 -4.64
CA GLY A 52 9.67 -0.04 -5.96
C GLY A 52 10.52 1.21 -5.95
N GLY A 53 10.66 1.86 -4.79
CA GLY A 53 11.50 3.03 -4.59
C GLY A 53 12.98 2.81 -4.90
N VAL A 54 13.42 1.55 -4.98
CA VAL A 54 14.77 1.19 -5.45
C VAL A 54 15.01 1.65 -6.88
N LEU A 55 14.01 1.53 -7.74
CA LEU A 55 14.10 1.89 -9.17
C LEU A 55 13.32 3.15 -9.51
N ASN A 56 12.11 3.27 -8.99
CA ASN A 56 11.18 4.34 -9.33
C ASN A 56 10.31 4.74 -8.13
N ASN A 57 10.80 5.69 -7.36
CA ASN A 57 10.12 6.18 -6.16
C ASN A 57 9.13 7.32 -6.42
N TYR A 58 8.99 7.77 -7.67
CA TYR A 58 8.08 8.84 -8.06
C TYR A 58 7.60 8.59 -9.49
N PRO A 59 6.55 7.76 -9.70
CA PRO A 59 6.15 7.21 -10.99
C PRO A 59 5.26 8.16 -11.80
N VAL A 60 5.75 9.36 -12.14
CA VAL A 60 5.01 10.38 -12.88
C VAL A 60 4.70 9.96 -14.32
N ASP A 61 5.63 9.22 -14.94
CA ASP A 61 5.46 8.77 -16.33
C ASP A 61 4.40 7.69 -16.45
N GLU A 62 4.34 6.80 -15.47
CA GLU A 62 3.35 5.71 -15.38
C GLU A 62 1.94 6.29 -15.18
N VAL A 63 1.80 7.34 -14.35
CA VAL A 63 0.53 8.05 -14.17
C VAL A 63 0.09 8.70 -15.49
N ARG A 64 1.01 9.33 -16.22
CA ARG A 64 0.74 9.89 -17.55
C ARG A 64 0.35 8.80 -18.55
N ALA A 65 1.04 7.69 -18.57
CA ALA A 65 0.74 6.56 -19.45
C ALA A 65 -0.66 5.95 -19.16
N MET A 66 -1.16 6.08 -17.93
CA MET A 66 -2.54 5.71 -17.59
C MET A 66 -3.60 6.72 -18.04
N GLY A 67 -3.21 7.81 -18.70
CA GLY A 67 -4.11 8.80 -19.28
C GLY A 67 -4.41 10.00 -18.38
N ALA A 68 -3.55 10.29 -17.40
CA ALA A 68 -3.71 11.49 -16.58
C ALA A 68 -3.29 12.76 -17.35
N ASP A 69 -4.22 13.69 -17.56
CA ASP A 69 -3.96 15.00 -18.17
C ASP A 69 -3.24 15.95 -17.22
N LEU A 70 -3.44 15.75 -15.91
CA LEU A 70 -2.84 16.54 -14.84
C LEU A 70 -2.31 15.64 -13.73
N VAL A 71 -1.08 15.90 -13.30
CA VAL A 71 -0.42 15.15 -12.21
C VAL A 71 -0.17 16.06 -11.02
N ILE A 72 -0.73 15.68 -9.87
CA ILE A 72 -0.38 16.23 -8.57
C ILE A 72 0.56 15.23 -7.92
N GLY A 73 1.80 15.62 -7.68
CA GLY A 73 2.80 14.75 -7.11
C GLY A 73 3.27 15.25 -5.74
N VAL A 74 3.37 14.31 -4.79
CA VAL A 74 3.91 14.58 -3.45
C VAL A 74 5.24 13.86 -3.32
N ASP A 75 6.33 14.62 -3.23
CA ASP A 75 7.67 14.06 -3.06
C ASP A 75 8.06 14.02 -1.58
N VAL A 76 7.97 12.85 -1.00
CA VAL A 76 8.33 12.59 0.40
C VAL A 76 9.76 12.07 0.57
N GLN A 77 10.55 12.06 -0.50
CA GLN A 77 11.93 11.59 -0.45
C GLN A 77 12.82 12.59 0.31
N HIS A 78 13.79 12.04 1.00
CA HIS A 78 14.91 12.82 1.52
C HIS A 78 15.90 13.15 0.38
N GLY A 79 16.63 14.22 0.53
CA GLY A 79 17.88 14.42 -0.17
C GLY A 79 18.94 13.36 0.23
N LEU A 80 20.12 13.46 -0.33
CA LEU A 80 21.25 12.66 0.17
C LEU A 80 21.62 13.17 1.57
N ARG A 81 21.83 12.24 2.49
CA ARG A 81 22.18 12.53 3.88
C ARG A 81 23.64 12.93 4.00
N ASP A 82 23.95 13.74 5.00
CA ASP A 82 25.30 14.12 5.35
C ASP A 82 26.05 12.98 6.07
N ARG A 83 27.33 13.21 6.29
CA ARG A 83 28.22 12.23 6.93
C ARG A 83 27.79 11.89 8.35
N GLU A 84 27.21 12.83 9.06
CA GLU A 84 26.82 12.67 10.47
C GLU A 84 25.62 11.74 10.62
N SER A 85 24.76 11.69 9.61
CA SER A 85 23.59 10.83 9.55
C SER A 85 23.89 9.40 9.03
N LEU A 86 25.10 9.13 8.53
CA LEU A 86 25.48 7.83 7.94
C LEU A 86 26.27 6.97 8.95
N MET A 87 25.63 6.70 10.09
CA MET A 87 26.29 6.02 11.23
C MET A 87 26.13 4.49 11.24
N SER A 88 25.27 3.92 10.42
CA SER A 88 25.01 2.47 10.35
C SER A 88 25.08 1.93 8.93
N ALA A 89 25.33 0.62 8.81
CA ALA A 89 25.33 -0.06 7.52
C ALA A 89 23.97 0.06 6.82
N THR A 90 22.86 0.03 7.57
CA THR A 90 21.50 0.20 7.03
C THR A 90 21.32 1.59 6.43
N GLU A 91 21.78 2.66 7.09
CA GLU A 91 21.70 4.04 6.58
C GLU A 91 22.55 4.22 5.32
N ILE A 92 23.74 3.61 5.26
CA ILE A 92 24.60 3.62 4.07
C ILE A 92 23.92 2.89 2.91
N LEU A 93 23.30 1.73 3.15
CA LEU A 93 22.58 0.99 2.12
C LEU A 93 21.36 1.77 1.60
N LEU A 94 20.60 2.42 2.47
CA LEU A 94 19.49 3.31 2.09
C LEU A 94 20.00 4.52 1.28
N GLN A 95 21.15 5.09 1.65
CA GLN A 95 21.79 6.18 0.91
C GLN A 95 22.16 5.75 -0.51
N ILE A 96 22.80 4.58 -0.65
CA ILE A 96 23.20 4.02 -1.96
C ILE A 96 21.96 3.82 -2.83
N ASN A 97 20.90 3.27 -2.26
CA ASN A 97 19.62 3.08 -2.94
C ASN A 97 19.04 4.40 -3.47
N ASN A 98 19.21 5.48 -2.70
CA ASN A 98 18.65 6.79 -3.02
C ASN A 98 19.46 7.56 -4.09
N TYR A 99 20.69 7.17 -4.42
CA TYR A 99 21.51 7.90 -5.41
C TYR A 99 20.79 8.06 -6.75
N ARG A 100 20.17 6.98 -7.23
CA ARG A 100 19.47 6.96 -8.51
C ARG A 100 18.18 7.79 -8.44
N THR A 101 17.37 7.56 -7.43
CA THR A 101 16.04 8.18 -7.30
C THR A 101 16.13 9.68 -7.07
N VAL A 102 17.06 10.14 -6.21
CA VAL A 102 17.32 11.57 -5.99
C VAL A 102 17.84 12.24 -7.25
N GLY A 103 18.72 11.58 -8.01
CA GLY A 103 19.23 12.11 -9.28
C GLY A 103 18.14 12.33 -10.33
N GLN A 104 17.14 11.48 -10.38
CA GLN A 104 16.02 11.57 -11.33
C GLN A 104 14.94 12.59 -10.93
N MET A 105 14.86 12.97 -9.66
CA MET A 105 13.76 13.79 -9.14
C MET A 105 13.65 15.16 -9.80
N LYS A 106 14.76 15.81 -10.16
CA LYS A 106 14.73 17.13 -10.83
C LYS A 106 13.95 17.08 -12.15
N GLU A 107 14.14 16.02 -12.93
CA GLU A 107 13.44 15.85 -14.21
C GLU A 107 11.99 15.41 -14.01
N LYS A 108 11.73 14.54 -13.05
CA LYS A 108 10.38 14.10 -12.70
C LYS A 108 9.53 15.23 -12.12
N ALA A 109 10.09 16.09 -11.30
CA ALA A 109 9.44 17.28 -10.76
C ALA A 109 8.99 18.25 -11.87
N LYS A 110 9.81 18.44 -12.93
CA LYS A 110 9.43 19.29 -14.09
C LYS A 110 8.24 18.75 -14.88
N ARG A 111 8.00 17.44 -14.82
CA ARG A 111 6.88 16.77 -15.51
C ARG A 111 5.63 16.66 -14.63
N THR A 112 5.68 17.20 -13.42
CA THR A 112 4.58 17.25 -12.45
C THR A 112 3.93 18.62 -12.50
N ASP A 113 2.62 18.69 -12.71
CA ASP A 113 1.91 19.97 -12.86
C ASP A 113 1.79 20.72 -11.53
N ILE A 114 1.52 20.00 -10.44
CA ILE A 114 1.55 20.54 -9.08
C ILE A 114 2.48 19.67 -8.25
N TYR A 115 3.68 20.20 -8.00
CA TYR A 115 4.71 19.52 -7.21
C TYR A 115 4.65 20.01 -5.76
N ILE A 116 4.47 19.07 -4.84
CA ILE A 116 4.37 19.32 -3.40
C ILE A 116 5.56 18.62 -2.72
N LYS A 117 6.40 19.41 -2.03
CA LYS A 117 7.57 18.90 -1.30
C LYS A 117 7.41 19.21 0.19
N PRO A 118 6.99 18.26 1.03
CA PRO A 118 7.10 18.38 2.48
C PRO A 118 8.56 18.40 2.93
N GLU A 119 8.83 19.05 4.06
CA GLU A 119 10.16 19.07 4.67
C GLU A 119 10.36 17.78 5.47
N MET A 120 11.10 16.83 4.88
CA MET A 120 11.23 15.48 5.43
C MET A 120 12.60 15.20 6.06
N ASP A 121 13.57 16.12 5.98
CA ASP A 121 14.98 15.88 6.33
C ASP A 121 15.20 15.47 7.80
N GLN A 122 14.30 15.87 8.69
CA GLN A 122 14.35 15.53 10.12
C GLN A 122 13.71 14.18 10.46
N TYR A 123 13.08 13.50 9.50
CA TYR A 123 12.38 12.24 9.75
C TYR A 123 13.18 11.05 9.21
N SER A 124 13.12 9.93 9.91
CA SER A 124 13.70 8.67 9.44
C SER A 124 12.65 7.85 8.68
N VAL A 125 13.08 7.11 7.66
CA VAL A 125 12.22 6.16 6.93
C VAL A 125 11.64 5.09 7.86
N ILE A 126 12.31 4.81 8.99
CA ILE A 126 11.89 3.83 10.01
C ILE A 126 11.31 4.49 11.26
N GLY A 127 11.10 5.80 11.25
CA GLY A 127 10.56 6.58 12.38
C GLY A 127 9.03 6.51 12.44
N PHE A 128 8.45 5.33 12.62
CA PHE A 128 7.00 5.10 12.64
C PHE A 128 6.26 5.79 13.79
N ASP A 129 6.97 6.16 14.86
CA ASP A 129 6.45 6.89 16.01
C ASP A 129 6.20 8.38 15.73
N MET A 130 6.76 8.91 14.64
CA MET A 130 6.63 10.33 14.27
C MET A 130 5.47 10.63 13.31
N GLY A 131 4.53 9.71 13.11
CA GLY A 131 3.47 9.80 12.11
C GLY A 131 2.68 11.12 12.16
N ASP A 132 2.28 11.59 13.35
CA ASP A 132 1.54 12.85 13.50
C ASP A 132 2.34 14.08 13.02
N SER A 133 3.65 14.09 13.23
CA SER A 133 4.52 15.18 12.79
C SER A 133 4.66 15.18 11.27
N ILE A 134 4.83 14.00 10.68
CA ILE A 134 4.92 13.80 9.22
C ILE A 134 3.62 14.26 8.54
N ILE A 135 2.45 13.92 9.09
CA ILE A 135 1.15 14.37 8.58
C ILE A 135 1.03 15.90 8.63
N ARG A 136 1.50 16.53 9.71
CA ARG A 136 1.52 18.01 9.81
C ARG A 136 2.39 18.67 8.76
N GLU A 137 3.58 18.11 8.47
CA GLU A 137 4.45 18.61 7.40
C GLU A 137 3.79 18.45 6.01
N GLY A 138 3.17 17.32 5.73
CA GLY A 138 2.38 17.13 4.51
C GLY A 138 1.26 18.16 4.37
N THR A 139 0.54 18.42 5.46
CA THR A 139 -0.53 19.44 5.50
C THR A 139 0.03 20.85 5.24
N ARG A 140 1.19 21.19 5.82
CA ARG A 140 1.85 22.47 5.61
C ARG A 140 2.27 22.65 4.16
N ALA A 141 2.89 21.63 3.57
CA ALA A 141 3.30 21.65 2.17
C ALA A 141 2.10 21.79 1.21
N ALA A 142 1.02 21.04 1.45
CA ALA A 142 -0.20 21.14 0.67
C ALA A 142 -0.85 22.54 0.75
N ARG A 143 -0.80 23.18 1.92
CA ARG A 143 -1.28 24.57 2.08
C ARG A 143 -0.46 25.58 1.27
N LYS A 144 0.84 25.37 1.10
CA LYS A 144 1.68 26.22 0.21
C LYS A 144 1.23 26.11 -1.26
N ALA A 145 0.71 24.96 -1.67
CA ALA A 145 0.20 24.68 -3.02
C ALA A 145 -1.31 25.00 -3.17
N TRP A 146 -1.97 25.57 -2.15
CA TRP A 146 -3.42 25.73 -2.08
C TRP A 146 -4.03 26.44 -3.29
N GLU A 147 -3.41 27.55 -3.74
CA GLU A 147 -3.92 28.33 -4.89
C GLU A 147 -3.95 27.48 -6.16
N ALA A 148 -2.87 26.76 -6.46
CA ALA A 148 -2.82 25.87 -7.62
C ALA A 148 -3.84 24.71 -7.53
N LEU A 149 -3.98 24.12 -6.34
CA LEU A 149 -4.97 23.06 -6.11
C LEU A 149 -6.41 23.59 -6.26
N ARG A 150 -6.69 24.79 -5.77
CA ARG A 150 -8.00 25.44 -5.91
C ARG A 150 -8.33 25.73 -7.37
N ASP A 151 -7.37 26.23 -8.13
CA ASP A 151 -7.54 26.53 -9.56
C ASP A 151 -7.87 25.26 -10.36
N VAL A 152 -7.23 24.15 -10.06
CA VAL A 152 -7.56 22.85 -10.66
C VAL A 152 -8.97 22.44 -10.28
N ALA A 153 -9.33 22.51 -8.99
CA ALA A 153 -10.66 22.14 -8.52
C ALA A 153 -11.78 22.98 -9.18
N GLN A 154 -11.54 24.28 -9.47
CA GLN A 154 -12.48 25.16 -10.16
C GLN A 154 -12.63 24.80 -11.65
N ARG A 155 -11.57 24.31 -12.29
CA ARG A 155 -11.61 23.90 -13.71
C ARG A 155 -12.23 22.52 -13.90
N GLN A 156 -12.20 21.67 -12.89
CA GLN A 156 -12.84 20.37 -12.93
C GLN A 156 -14.36 20.56 -12.92
N GLN A 157 -15.00 20.28 -14.06
CA GLN A 157 -16.45 20.18 -14.07
C GLN A 157 -16.86 19.00 -13.15
N PRO A 158 -17.91 19.17 -12.33
CA PRO A 158 -18.44 18.06 -11.54
C PRO A 158 -18.93 16.97 -12.50
N THR A 159 -18.08 16.04 -12.83
CA THR A 159 -18.55 14.82 -13.47
C THR A 159 -19.32 14.03 -12.43
N ASP A 160 -20.55 13.68 -12.74
CA ASP A 160 -21.47 12.88 -11.91
C ASP A 160 -20.96 11.42 -11.70
N ARG A 161 -19.68 11.20 -11.96
CA ARG A 161 -18.90 10.00 -11.68
C ARG A 161 -18.42 9.92 -10.21
N ARG A 162 -19.19 10.47 -9.28
CA ARG A 162 -19.12 9.96 -7.92
C ARG A 162 -19.71 8.55 -7.97
N THR A 163 -18.88 7.58 -8.33
CA THR A 163 -19.13 6.23 -7.86
C THR A 163 -19.19 6.38 -6.35
N ARG A 164 -20.40 6.52 -5.83
CA ARG A 164 -20.61 6.49 -4.38
C ARG A 164 -19.96 5.18 -3.96
N VAL A 165 -18.81 5.25 -3.34
CA VAL A 165 -18.37 4.18 -2.49
C VAL A 165 -19.58 4.01 -1.58
N GLN A 166 -20.38 2.97 -1.81
CA GLN A 166 -21.48 2.67 -0.93
C GLN A 166 -20.84 2.56 0.44
N ASP A 167 -21.17 3.49 1.29
CA ASP A 167 -20.86 3.36 2.70
C ASP A 167 -21.60 2.09 3.16
N ARG A 168 -20.87 0.98 3.17
CA ARG A 168 -21.42 -0.34 3.54
C ARG A 168 -21.76 -0.39 5.02
N GLY A 169 -21.67 0.76 5.72
CA GLY A 169 -21.79 0.82 7.17
C GLY A 169 -20.67 0.02 7.84
N ASP A 170 -20.53 0.18 9.14
CA ASP A 170 -19.48 -0.49 9.94
C ASP A 170 -19.81 -1.97 10.26
N SER A 171 -20.82 -2.57 9.62
CA SER A 171 -21.25 -3.93 9.93
C SER A 171 -21.36 -4.84 8.73
N LEU A 172 -20.90 -6.07 8.89
CA LEU A 172 -20.92 -7.18 7.94
C LEU A 172 -21.84 -8.28 8.44
N LEU A 173 -22.61 -8.90 7.55
CA LEU A 173 -23.32 -10.16 7.83
C LEU A 173 -22.61 -11.29 7.10
N ILE A 174 -21.69 -11.96 7.77
CA ILE A 174 -20.99 -13.12 7.21
C ILE A 174 -21.80 -14.36 7.49
N ASN A 175 -22.47 -14.91 6.48
CA ASN A 175 -23.30 -16.09 6.60
C ASN A 175 -22.62 -17.37 6.06
N ARG A 176 -21.54 -17.24 5.29
CA ARG A 176 -20.79 -18.40 4.81
C ARG A 176 -19.27 -18.18 4.89
N LEU A 177 -18.56 -19.20 5.40
CA LEU A 177 -17.10 -19.25 5.40
C LEU A 177 -16.66 -20.29 4.34
N ILE A 178 -15.87 -19.89 3.38
CA ILE A 178 -15.28 -20.74 2.34
C ILE A 178 -13.77 -20.77 2.54
N LEU A 179 -13.20 -21.95 2.68
CA LEU A 179 -11.76 -22.14 2.82
C LEU A 179 -11.19 -22.73 1.53
N GLN A 180 -10.04 -22.21 1.13
CA GLN A 180 -9.25 -22.69 -0.02
C GLN A 180 -7.80 -22.82 0.39
N GLY A 181 -7.13 -23.89 -0.04
CA GLY A 181 -5.71 -24.12 0.20
C GLY A 181 -5.36 -24.66 1.59
N ASN A 182 -6.37 -24.99 2.43
CA ASN A 182 -6.13 -25.69 3.69
C ASN A 182 -6.08 -27.20 3.45
N SER A 183 -5.07 -27.87 4.01
CA SER A 183 -4.88 -29.31 3.95
C SER A 183 -4.77 -29.94 5.33
N THR A 184 -4.01 -29.32 6.22
CA THR A 184 -3.72 -29.79 7.57
C THR A 184 -4.74 -29.26 8.58
N TYR A 185 -5.10 -27.99 8.47
CA TYR A 185 -5.97 -27.32 9.43
C TYR A 185 -7.43 -27.39 9.03
N SER A 186 -8.26 -27.96 9.91
CA SER A 186 -9.69 -28.13 9.64
C SER A 186 -10.46 -26.81 9.63
N ARG A 187 -11.62 -26.81 8.96
CA ARG A 187 -12.55 -25.67 8.97
C ARG A 187 -12.96 -25.26 10.40
N ALA A 188 -13.12 -26.23 11.31
CA ALA A 188 -13.46 -25.96 12.70
C ALA A 188 -12.34 -25.20 13.41
N TYR A 189 -11.10 -25.57 13.15
CA TYR A 189 -9.92 -24.86 13.68
C TYR A 189 -9.91 -23.41 13.21
N VAL A 190 -10.00 -23.16 11.90
CA VAL A 190 -9.99 -21.81 11.35
C VAL A 190 -11.13 -20.98 11.91
N LYS A 191 -12.38 -21.51 11.90
CA LYS A 191 -13.55 -20.85 12.48
C LYS A 191 -13.34 -20.50 13.96
N GLY A 192 -12.75 -21.40 14.73
CA GLY A 192 -12.44 -21.18 16.16
C GLY A 192 -11.45 -20.02 16.38
N LYS A 193 -10.48 -19.85 15.49
CA LYS A 193 -9.50 -18.74 15.55
C LYS A 193 -10.08 -17.40 15.13
N LEU A 194 -11.04 -17.38 14.21
CA LEU A 194 -11.73 -16.15 13.78
C LEU A 194 -12.57 -15.53 14.91
N ARG A 195 -13.04 -16.30 15.89
CA ARG A 195 -13.75 -15.83 17.10
C ARG A 195 -14.98 -14.95 16.82
N PHE A 196 -15.69 -15.20 15.74
CA PHE A 196 -17.01 -14.63 15.48
C PHE A 196 -17.99 -15.73 15.02
N VAL A 197 -19.26 -15.45 15.15
CA VAL A 197 -20.35 -16.38 14.78
C VAL A 197 -20.85 -16.03 13.38
N LEU A 198 -21.06 -17.03 12.55
CA LEU A 198 -21.71 -16.86 11.24
C LEU A 198 -23.19 -16.52 11.46
N ASP A 199 -23.79 -15.83 10.52
CA ASP A 199 -25.19 -15.37 10.55
C ASP A 199 -25.49 -14.27 11.60
N GLU A 200 -24.44 -13.74 12.25
CA GLU A 200 -24.53 -12.54 13.11
C GLU A 200 -23.83 -11.35 12.45
N ARG A 201 -24.37 -10.16 12.70
CA ARG A 201 -23.71 -8.92 12.26
C ARG A 201 -22.46 -8.66 13.09
N ILE A 202 -21.34 -8.48 12.43
CA ILE A 202 -20.05 -8.13 13.04
C ILE A 202 -19.52 -6.81 12.47
N SER A 203 -18.67 -6.13 13.20
CA SER A 203 -17.93 -4.97 12.67
C SER A 203 -16.74 -5.41 11.81
N PHE A 204 -16.26 -4.53 10.94
CA PHE A 204 -14.98 -4.75 10.23
C PHE A 204 -13.82 -4.94 11.20
N GLU A 205 -13.84 -4.25 12.33
CA GLU A 205 -12.84 -4.43 13.38
C GLU A 205 -12.86 -5.85 13.94
N LYS A 206 -14.02 -6.44 14.15
CA LYS A 206 -14.16 -7.83 14.60
C LYS A 206 -13.62 -8.82 13.57
N LEU A 207 -13.88 -8.58 12.28
CA LEU A 207 -13.30 -9.39 11.20
C LEU A 207 -11.76 -9.26 11.19
N ARG A 208 -11.25 -8.02 11.24
CA ARG A 208 -9.80 -7.75 11.29
C ARG A 208 -9.14 -8.48 12.46
N GLN A 209 -9.73 -8.42 13.65
CA GLN A 209 -9.23 -9.12 14.82
C GLN A 209 -9.23 -10.63 14.62
N GLY A 210 -10.27 -11.18 13.98
CA GLY A 210 -10.35 -12.61 13.64
C GLY A 210 -9.22 -13.05 12.71
N ILE A 211 -8.97 -12.28 11.65
CA ILE A 211 -7.86 -12.55 10.71
C ILE A 211 -6.50 -12.43 11.44
N SER A 212 -6.33 -11.40 12.27
CA SER A 212 -5.12 -11.23 13.09
C SER A 212 -4.88 -12.41 14.03
N ASN A 213 -5.92 -12.93 14.71
CA ASN A 213 -5.82 -14.10 15.55
C ASN A 213 -5.40 -15.34 14.78
N LEU A 214 -5.91 -15.49 13.55
CA LEU A 214 -5.54 -16.61 12.68
C LEU A 214 -4.06 -16.49 12.25
N SER A 215 -3.63 -15.31 11.86
CA SER A 215 -2.25 -15.01 11.48
C SER A 215 -1.28 -15.24 12.65
N ALA A 216 -1.64 -14.81 13.84
CA ALA A 216 -0.83 -14.96 15.06
C ALA A 216 -0.57 -16.43 15.47
N THR A 217 -1.26 -17.39 14.87
CA THR A 217 -0.97 -18.82 15.12
C THR A 217 0.36 -19.27 14.53
N GLY A 218 0.90 -18.55 13.54
CA GLY A 218 2.10 -18.92 12.80
C GLY A 218 1.92 -20.13 11.87
N ASN A 219 0.71 -20.65 11.73
CA ASN A 219 0.42 -21.85 10.94
C ASN A 219 0.25 -21.57 9.44
N PHE A 220 0.12 -20.30 9.07
CA PHE A 220 -0.14 -19.88 7.70
C PHE A 220 0.89 -18.85 7.26
N ASN A 221 1.54 -19.10 6.15
CA ASN A 221 2.44 -18.17 5.50
C ASN A 221 1.65 -17.01 4.86
N THR A 222 0.51 -17.35 4.24
CA THR A 222 -0.34 -16.36 3.57
C THR A 222 -1.78 -16.56 3.96
N ILE A 223 -2.47 -15.47 4.30
CA ILE A 223 -3.91 -15.42 4.54
C ILE A 223 -4.47 -14.30 3.68
N ARG A 224 -5.16 -14.66 2.58
CA ARG A 224 -5.93 -13.72 1.76
C ARG A 224 -7.39 -13.88 2.07
N TYR A 225 -8.17 -12.82 2.10
CA TYR A 225 -9.61 -12.92 2.24
C TYR A 225 -10.35 -12.04 1.24
N GLU A 226 -11.52 -12.50 0.87
CA GLU A 226 -12.47 -11.80 0.01
C GLU A 226 -13.84 -11.84 0.65
N LEU A 227 -14.59 -10.74 0.53
CA LEU A 227 -15.99 -10.65 0.90
C LEU A 227 -16.80 -10.55 -0.38
N VAL A 228 -17.62 -11.54 -0.64
CA VAL A 228 -18.45 -11.64 -1.84
C VAL A 228 -19.91 -11.60 -1.44
N SER A 229 -20.65 -10.61 -1.94
CA SER A 229 -22.09 -10.50 -1.67
C SER A 229 -22.84 -11.69 -2.30
N ASN A 230 -23.71 -12.32 -1.52
CA ASN A 230 -24.53 -13.46 -1.95
C ASN A 230 -26.05 -13.15 -1.95
N GLY A 231 -26.41 -11.86 -1.82
CA GLY A 231 -27.79 -11.40 -1.84
C GLY A 231 -28.50 -11.38 -0.47
N ILE A 232 -28.00 -12.15 0.51
CA ILE A 232 -28.54 -12.19 1.89
C ILE A 232 -27.54 -11.56 2.86
N GLY A 233 -26.26 -11.74 2.58
CA GLY A 233 -25.12 -11.27 3.34
C GLY A 233 -23.86 -11.41 2.50
N GLU A 234 -22.78 -11.85 3.12
CA GLU A 234 -21.48 -12.00 2.48
C GLU A 234 -20.87 -13.38 2.75
N ASP A 235 -20.28 -13.94 1.70
CA ASP A 235 -19.37 -15.06 1.79
C ASP A 235 -18.00 -14.56 2.18
N LEU A 236 -17.43 -15.03 3.27
CA LEU A 236 -16.02 -14.85 3.60
C LEU A 236 -15.23 -16.00 2.95
N ILE A 237 -14.46 -15.67 1.93
CA ILE A 237 -13.56 -16.61 1.26
C ILE A 237 -12.16 -16.39 1.83
N LEU A 238 -11.61 -17.42 2.48
CA LEU A 238 -10.23 -17.41 2.95
C LEU A 238 -9.37 -18.31 2.04
N LYS A 239 -8.37 -17.70 1.40
CA LYS A 239 -7.33 -18.40 0.65
C LYS A 239 -6.10 -18.50 1.56
N LEU A 240 -5.76 -19.71 1.96
CA LEU A 240 -4.75 -20.02 2.95
C LEU A 240 -3.56 -20.73 2.31
N ARG A 241 -2.34 -20.35 2.66
CA ARG A 241 -1.12 -21.12 2.38
C ARG A 241 -0.54 -21.53 3.71
N GLU A 242 -0.59 -22.82 4.00
CA GLU A 242 -0.07 -23.36 5.25
C GLU A 242 1.46 -23.33 5.28
N ASN A 243 2.03 -23.12 6.47
CA ASN A 243 3.45 -23.32 6.69
C ASN A 243 3.79 -24.81 6.67
N PRO A 244 4.97 -25.20 6.18
CA PRO A 244 5.44 -26.58 6.19
C PRO A 244 5.44 -27.21 7.58
#